data_0bb82e990b5cf07399197eeaf5eceb70
#
_entry.id   0bb82e990b5cf07399197eeaf5eceb70
#
_cell.length_a   1.000
_cell.length_b   1.000
_cell.length_c   1.000
_cell.angle_alpha   90.00
_cell.angle_beta   90.00
_cell.angle_gamma   90.00
#
_symmetry.space_group_name_H-M   'P 1'
#
loop_
_entity.id
_entity.type
_entity.pdbx_description
1 polymer ?
#
loop_
_entity_poly.entity_id
_entity_poly.type
_entity_poly.pdbx_seq_one_letter_code
_entity_poly.pdbx_strand_id
1 'polypeptide(L)'
;MSEERITQEELKVLAEYGRTMLSVQLFELALTSFVQINQPEPPEKVPLEEAWKQVQPILEMTAEQLRKELEKQGRVPDDLLDEIQIAVNTRNKLAHYYLLEFRMRSFSAGGVPREAMEEMVMVRALFQDLNARLEALTHQRAKERGWDRNELGGLSEENLRRIAAEGESDEQ
;
A
#
# COMPACT_ATOMS: atom_id res chain seq x y z
N MET A 1 -22.49 28.13 19.69
CA MET A 1 -22.06 26.97 18.90
C MET A 1 -21.62 25.93 19.92
N SER A 2 -22.40 24.84 20.11
CA SER A 2 -21.98 23.71 20.96
C SER A 2 -20.80 23.01 20.26
N GLU A 3 -19.67 22.90 20.93
CA GLU A 3 -18.59 22.04 20.49
C GLU A 3 -19.15 20.61 20.36
N GLU A 4 -19.29 20.11 19.15
CA GLU A 4 -19.61 18.71 18.88
C GLU A 4 -18.42 17.87 19.37
N ARG A 5 -18.54 17.31 20.55
CA ARG A 5 -17.51 16.40 21.11
C ARG A 5 -17.62 15.07 20.39
N ILE A 6 -16.51 14.61 19.82
CA ILE A 6 -16.37 13.27 19.27
C ILE A 6 -16.61 12.24 20.39
N THR A 7 -17.50 11.30 20.17
CA THR A 7 -17.81 10.24 21.14
C THR A 7 -16.70 9.18 21.17
N GLN A 8 -16.66 8.37 22.24
CA GLN A 8 -15.72 7.25 22.35
C GLN A 8 -15.94 6.20 21.26
N GLU A 9 -17.17 6.02 20.80
CA GLU A 9 -17.49 5.09 19.71
C GLU A 9 -17.00 5.62 18.37
N GLU A 10 -17.17 6.90 18.09
CA GLU A 10 -16.61 7.54 16.90
C GLU A 10 -15.08 7.44 16.88
N LEU A 11 -14.42 7.64 18.03
CA LEU A 11 -12.97 7.49 18.13
C LEU A 11 -12.50 6.07 17.80
N LYS A 12 -13.25 5.03 18.20
CA LYS A 12 -12.90 3.64 17.86
C LYS A 12 -12.98 3.40 16.35
N VAL A 13 -14.04 3.88 15.69
CA VAL A 13 -14.19 3.74 14.24
C VAL A 13 -13.10 4.53 13.50
N LEU A 14 -12.80 5.74 13.94
CA LEU A 14 -11.73 6.56 13.35
C LEU A 14 -10.34 5.91 13.54
N ALA A 15 -10.08 5.29 14.69
CA ALA A 15 -8.84 4.55 14.93
C ALA A 15 -8.74 3.33 14.00
N GLU A 16 -9.83 2.59 13.79
CA GLU A 16 -9.85 1.45 12.87
C GLU A 16 -9.72 1.90 11.41
N TYR A 17 -10.35 3.03 11.05
CA TYR A 17 -10.11 3.67 9.74
C TYR A 17 -8.62 3.98 9.53
N GLY A 18 -7.93 4.53 10.53
CA GLY A 18 -6.49 4.80 10.46
C GLY A 18 -5.66 3.52 10.23
N ARG A 19 -5.98 2.42 10.93
CA ARG A 19 -5.33 1.11 10.73
C ARG A 19 -5.61 0.55 9.34
N THR A 20 -6.83 0.72 8.85
CA THR A 20 -7.23 0.30 7.50
C THR A 20 -6.45 1.08 6.44
N MET A 21 -6.33 2.41 6.61
CA MET A 21 -5.53 3.24 5.70
C MET A 21 -4.05 2.87 5.69
N LEU A 22 -3.48 2.44 6.83
CA LEU A 22 -2.12 1.89 6.85
C LEU A 22 -2.02 0.60 6.02
N SER A 23 -3.01 -0.31 6.13
CA SER A 23 -3.03 -1.53 5.31
C SER A 23 -3.18 -1.22 3.81
N VAL A 24 -3.92 -0.17 3.45
CA VAL A 24 -4.01 0.36 2.08
C VAL A 24 -2.64 0.82 1.57
N GLN A 25 -1.90 1.58 2.38
CA GLN A 25 -0.57 2.06 2.00
C GLN A 25 0.42 0.91 1.81
N LEU A 26 0.38 -0.11 2.68
CA LEU A 26 1.20 -1.32 2.53
C LEU A 26 0.84 -2.09 1.26
N PHE A 27 -0.44 -2.19 0.93
CA PHE A 27 -0.89 -2.79 -0.33
C PHE A 27 -0.37 -2.02 -1.55
N GLU A 28 -0.44 -0.69 -1.56
CA GLU A 28 0.09 0.14 -2.65
C GLU A 28 1.61 -0.05 -2.80
N LEU A 29 2.34 -0.17 -1.70
CA LEU A 29 3.77 -0.47 -1.71
C LEU A 29 4.08 -1.86 -2.26
N ALA A 30 3.32 -2.89 -1.83
CA ALA A 30 3.47 -4.25 -2.34
C ALA A 30 3.15 -4.34 -3.84
N LEU A 31 2.10 -3.63 -4.29
CA LEU A 31 1.71 -3.52 -5.69
C LEU A 31 2.83 -2.87 -6.53
N THR A 32 3.40 -1.77 -6.04
CA THR A 32 4.56 -1.10 -6.65
C THR A 32 5.75 -2.04 -6.77
N SER A 33 6.10 -2.75 -5.69
CA SER A 33 7.21 -3.70 -5.66
C SER A 33 6.99 -4.85 -6.65
N PHE A 34 5.75 -5.32 -6.76
CA PHE A 34 5.41 -6.38 -7.69
C PHE A 34 5.47 -5.93 -9.16
N VAL A 35 5.06 -4.70 -9.48
CA VAL A 35 5.26 -4.10 -10.81
C VAL A 35 6.74 -4.00 -11.14
N GLN A 36 7.57 -3.54 -10.20
CA GLN A 36 9.02 -3.39 -10.39
C GLN A 36 9.71 -4.71 -10.67
N ILE A 37 9.41 -5.76 -9.87
CA ILE A 37 10.06 -7.07 -10.06
C ILE A 37 9.70 -7.72 -11.40
N ASN A 38 8.62 -7.31 -12.02
CA ASN A 38 8.19 -7.80 -13.32
C ASN A 38 8.71 -6.99 -14.52
N GLN A 39 9.47 -5.89 -14.30
CA GLN A 39 10.10 -5.15 -15.38
C GLN A 39 11.13 -6.02 -16.15
N PRO A 40 11.34 -5.78 -17.46
CA PRO A 40 12.20 -6.62 -18.30
C PRO A 40 13.67 -6.63 -17.85
N GLU A 41 14.18 -5.51 -17.38
CA GLU A 41 15.57 -5.35 -16.95
C GLU A 41 15.68 -5.25 -15.43
N PRO A 42 16.49 -6.14 -14.80
CA PRO A 42 16.71 -6.05 -13.37
C PRO A 42 17.59 -4.84 -13.03
N PRO A 43 17.23 -4.05 -12.01
CA PRO A 43 17.98 -2.87 -11.59
C PRO A 43 19.42 -3.15 -11.14
N GLU A 44 19.76 -4.40 -10.82
CA GLU A 44 21.07 -4.82 -10.33
C GLU A 44 22.24 -4.60 -11.30
N LYS A 45 21.96 -4.48 -12.60
CA LYS A 45 23.01 -4.32 -13.63
C LYS A 45 23.26 -2.87 -14.03
N VAL A 46 22.52 -1.93 -13.43
CA VAL A 46 22.63 -0.51 -13.73
C VAL A 46 23.17 0.27 -12.52
N PRO A 47 23.92 1.36 -12.72
CA PRO A 47 24.31 2.25 -11.64
C PRO A 47 23.10 2.71 -10.84
N LEU A 48 23.26 2.96 -9.52
CA LEU A 48 22.18 3.33 -8.62
C LEU A 48 21.35 4.51 -9.15
N GLU A 49 21.99 5.51 -9.73
CA GLU A 49 21.35 6.68 -10.31
C GLU A 49 20.43 6.34 -11.51
N GLU A 50 20.85 5.39 -12.34
CA GLU A 50 20.03 4.91 -13.46
C GLU A 50 18.91 4.01 -12.97
N ALA A 51 19.16 3.16 -11.99
CA ALA A 51 18.13 2.36 -11.34
C ALA A 51 17.06 3.24 -10.72
N TRP A 52 17.44 4.34 -10.05
CA TRP A 52 16.50 5.31 -9.49
C TRP A 52 15.62 5.96 -10.55
N LYS A 53 16.18 6.37 -11.70
CA LYS A 53 15.43 6.94 -12.82
C LYS A 53 14.41 5.96 -13.42
N GLN A 54 14.67 4.65 -13.35
CA GLN A 54 13.73 3.61 -13.80
C GLN A 54 12.60 3.38 -12.79
N VAL A 55 12.91 3.48 -11.51
CA VAL A 55 11.96 3.21 -10.40
C VAL A 55 11.04 4.41 -10.16
N GLN A 56 11.55 5.62 -10.25
CA GLN A 56 10.81 6.84 -9.94
C GLN A 56 9.45 6.94 -10.66
N PRO A 57 9.32 6.69 -11.98
CA PRO A 57 8.03 6.73 -12.65
C PRO A 57 7.01 5.74 -12.08
N ILE A 58 7.47 4.57 -11.59
CA ILE A 58 6.59 3.55 -11.01
C ILE A 58 6.11 4.00 -9.62
N LEU A 59 6.97 4.65 -8.83
CA LEU A 59 6.61 5.22 -7.53
C LEU A 59 5.57 6.35 -7.63
N GLU A 60 5.52 7.03 -8.76
CA GLU A 60 4.56 8.11 -9.04
C GLU A 60 3.22 7.59 -9.59
N MET A 61 3.13 6.29 -9.93
CA MET A 61 1.90 5.70 -10.44
C MET A 61 0.83 5.60 -9.35
N THR A 62 -0.42 5.88 -9.73
CA THR A 62 -1.58 5.55 -8.89
C THR A 62 -1.81 4.03 -8.86
N ALA A 63 -2.53 3.55 -7.85
CA ALA A 63 -2.87 2.12 -7.74
C ALA A 63 -3.57 1.58 -9.01
N GLU A 64 -4.42 2.38 -9.67
CA GLU A 64 -5.06 2.02 -10.94
C GLU A 64 -4.06 1.92 -12.10
N GLN A 65 -3.07 2.81 -12.16
CA GLN A 65 -2.01 2.73 -13.16
C GLN A 65 -1.12 1.51 -12.95
N LEU A 66 -0.78 1.19 -11.69
CA LEU A 66 -0.04 -0.02 -11.33
C LEU A 66 -0.80 -1.29 -11.74
N ARG A 67 -2.12 -1.35 -11.47
CA ARG A 67 -2.96 -2.46 -11.89
C ARG A 67 -2.94 -2.66 -13.42
N LYS A 68 -3.12 -1.57 -14.18
CA LYS A 68 -3.07 -1.61 -15.65
C LYS A 68 -1.70 -2.04 -16.18
N GLU A 69 -0.63 -1.65 -15.52
CA GLU A 69 0.71 -2.09 -15.90
C GLU A 69 0.90 -3.58 -15.65
N LEU A 70 0.38 -4.14 -14.55
CA LEU A 70 0.37 -5.59 -14.29
C LEU A 70 -0.43 -6.37 -15.34
N GLU A 71 -1.63 -5.87 -15.69
CA GLU A 71 -2.46 -6.45 -16.75
C GLU A 71 -1.70 -6.51 -18.09
N LYS A 72 -1.05 -5.41 -18.46
CA LYS A 72 -0.23 -5.31 -19.69
C LYS A 72 0.97 -6.25 -19.67
N GLN A 73 1.60 -6.47 -18.52
CA GLN A 73 2.70 -7.41 -18.36
C GLN A 73 2.27 -8.88 -18.58
N GLY A 74 0.99 -9.20 -18.42
CA GLY A 74 0.41 -10.52 -18.71
C GLY A 74 0.95 -11.67 -17.84
N ARG A 75 1.43 -11.35 -16.63
CA ARG A 75 2.10 -12.31 -15.72
C ARG A 75 1.33 -12.57 -14.44
N VAL A 76 0.18 -11.97 -14.31
CA VAL A 76 -0.70 -12.04 -13.14
C VAL A 76 -1.95 -12.81 -13.53
N PRO A 77 -2.41 -13.80 -12.74
CA PRO A 77 -3.68 -14.47 -12.97
C PRO A 77 -4.85 -13.48 -12.98
N ASP A 78 -5.85 -13.74 -13.84
CA ASP A 78 -7.00 -12.85 -14.02
C ASP A 78 -7.80 -12.67 -12.72
N ASP A 79 -7.96 -13.71 -11.92
CA ASP A 79 -8.62 -13.67 -10.61
C ASP A 79 -7.93 -12.72 -9.63
N LEU A 80 -6.60 -12.69 -9.63
CA LEU A 80 -5.84 -11.74 -8.80
C LEU A 80 -5.96 -10.30 -9.33
N LEU A 81 -6.00 -10.11 -10.66
CA LEU A 81 -6.25 -8.78 -11.25
C LEU A 81 -7.62 -8.24 -10.88
N ASP A 82 -8.65 -9.08 -10.87
CA ASP A 82 -10.00 -8.72 -10.45
C ASP A 82 -10.04 -8.32 -8.97
N GLU A 83 -9.37 -9.06 -8.10
CA GLU A 83 -9.26 -8.72 -6.68
C GLU A 83 -8.50 -7.41 -6.45
N ILE A 84 -7.40 -7.17 -7.18
CA ILE A 84 -6.68 -5.89 -7.16
C ILE A 84 -7.60 -4.77 -7.61
N GLN A 85 -8.44 -4.97 -8.64
CA GLN A 85 -9.41 -3.96 -9.07
C GLN A 85 -10.42 -3.62 -7.98
N ILE A 86 -10.95 -4.64 -7.27
CA ILE A 86 -11.84 -4.44 -6.12
C ILE A 86 -11.12 -3.62 -5.03
N ALA A 87 -9.87 -3.94 -4.73
CA ALA A 87 -9.08 -3.22 -3.74
C ALA A 87 -8.84 -1.76 -4.16
N VAL A 88 -8.50 -1.49 -5.42
CA VAL A 88 -8.32 -0.13 -5.95
C VAL A 88 -9.61 0.70 -5.81
N ASN A 89 -10.76 0.13 -6.16
CA ASN A 89 -12.06 0.79 -6.01
C ASN A 89 -12.38 1.07 -4.53
N THR A 90 -12.11 0.10 -3.66
CA THR A 90 -12.31 0.22 -2.20
C THR A 90 -11.39 1.29 -1.60
N ARG A 91 -10.11 1.31 -2.00
CA ARG A 91 -9.15 2.35 -1.61
C ARG A 91 -9.65 3.74 -1.98
N ASN A 92 -10.13 3.92 -3.21
CA ASN A 92 -10.62 5.20 -3.68
C ASN A 92 -11.85 5.66 -2.88
N LYS A 93 -12.76 4.72 -2.56
CA LYS A 93 -13.91 5.00 -1.69
C LYS A 93 -13.45 5.43 -0.28
N LEU A 94 -12.51 4.70 0.31
CA LEU A 94 -11.97 5.04 1.64
C LEU A 94 -11.34 6.43 1.66
N ALA A 95 -10.47 6.73 0.69
CA ALA A 95 -9.69 7.97 0.67
C ALA A 95 -10.57 9.21 0.43
N HIS A 96 -11.64 9.10 -0.34
CA HIS A 96 -12.39 10.27 -0.81
C HIS A 96 -13.77 10.42 -0.19
N TYR A 97 -14.42 9.32 0.19
CA TYR A 97 -15.83 9.34 0.54
C TYR A 97 -16.18 8.81 1.92
N TYR A 98 -15.38 7.86 2.45
CA TYR A 98 -15.76 7.14 3.66
C TYR A 98 -16.05 8.05 4.86
N LEU A 99 -15.17 9.01 5.15
CA LEU A 99 -15.38 9.89 6.31
C LEU A 99 -16.63 10.77 6.16
N LEU A 100 -16.93 11.21 4.94
CA LEU A 100 -18.16 11.96 4.68
C LEU A 100 -19.40 11.07 4.86
N GLU A 101 -19.40 9.89 4.25
CA GLU A 101 -20.48 8.90 4.40
C GLU A 101 -20.67 8.50 5.86
N PHE A 102 -19.60 8.24 6.60
CA PHE A 102 -19.64 7.91 8.01
C PHE A 102 -20.30 9.04 8.84
N ARG A 103 -19.92 10.28 8.62
CA ARG A 103 -20.52 11.45 9.29
C ARG A 103 -22.00 11.58 8.97
N MET A 104 -22.40 11.44 7.70
CA MET A 104 -23.80 11.51 7.29
C MET A 104 -24.63 10.37 7.90
N ARG A 105 -24.10 9.14 7.89
CA ARG A 105 -24.76 7.97 8.50
C ARG A 105 -24.91 8.14 10.01
N SER A 106 -23.86 8.61 10.70
CA SER A 106 -23.89 8.87 12.15
C SER A 106 -24.90 9.93 12.51
N PHE A 107 -24.99 11.01 11.75
CA PHE A 107 -26.01 12.05 11.95
C PHE A 107 -27.42 11.52 11.76
N SER A 108 -27.69 10.77 10.70
CA SER A 108 -29.00 10.22 10.39
C SER A 108 -29.46 9.16 11.40
N ALA A 109 -28.51 8.38 11.96
CA ALA A 109 -28.80 7.34 12.94
C ALA A 109 -28.85 7.87 14.39
N GLY A 110 -28.48 9.14 14.61
CA GLY A 110 -28.33 9.69 15.97
C GLY A 110 -27.18 9.11 16.78
N GLY A 111 -26.20 8.53 16.09
CA GLY A 111 -25.02 7.89 16.70
C GLY A 111 -24.21 7.08 15.68
N VAL A 112 -23.16 6.40 16.14
CA VAL A 112 -22.29 5.57 15.30
C VAL A 112 -23.10 4.38 14.71
N PRO A 113 -23.11 4.18 13.37
CA PRO A 113 -23.71 3.00 12.77
C PRO A 113 -23.05 1.72 13.28
N ARG A 114 -23.84 0.74 13.68
CA ARG A 114 -23.33 -0.52 14.25
C ARG A 114 -22.36 -1.25 13.31
N GLU A 115 -22.64 -1.18 12.02
CA GLU A 115 -21.89 -1.87 10.98
C GLU A 115 -20.57 -1.18 10.61
N ALA A 116 -20.38 0.08 11.00
CA ALA A 116 -19.22 0.87 10.57
C ALA A 116 -17.88 0.26 11.02
N MET A 117 -17.83 -0.33 12.22
CA MET A 117 -16.64 -1.01 12.71
C MET A 117 -16.40 -2.31 11.94
N GLU A 118 -17.44 -3.11 11.70
CA GLU A 118 -17.34 -4.38 11.00
C GLU A 118 -16.91 -4.15 9.55
N GLU A 119 -17.43 -3.13 8.88
CA GLU A 119 -17.00 -2.70 7.53
C GLU A 119 -15.50 -2.43 7.49
N MET A 120 -14.97 -1.67 8.45
CA MET A 120 -13.55 -1.32 8.49
C MET A 120 -12.66 -2.54 8.75
N VAL A 121 -13.07 -3.44 9.65
CA VAL A 121 -12.33 -4.67 9.93
C VAL A 121 -12.28 -5.56 8.68
N MET A 122 -13.41 -5.74 7.98
CA MET A 122 -13.46 -6.53 6.75
C MET A 122 -12.59 -5.93 5.62
N VAL A 123 -12.67 -4.62 5.44
CA VAL A 123 -11.87 -3.91 4.44
C VAL A 123 -10.38 -4.02 4.77
N ARG A 124 -9.99 -3.87 6.02
CA ARG A 124 -8.60 -4.06 6.45
C ARG A 124 -8.11 -5.48 6.16
N ALA A 125 -8.92 -6.50 6.44
CA ALA A 125 -8.58 -7.89 6.17
C ALA A 125 -8.33 -8.14 4.67
N LEU A 126 -9.14 -7.56 3.79
CA LEU A 126 -8.94 -7.62 2.33
C LEU A 126 -7.54 -7.09 1.94
N PHE A 127 -7.16 -5.91 2.42
CA PHE A 127 -5.86 -5.32 2.08
C PHE A 127 -4.69 -6.12 2.69
N GLN A 128 -4.85 -6.67 3.88
CA GLN A 128 -3.82 -7.52 4.51
C GLN A 128 -3.61 -8.81 3.73
N ASP A 129 -4.67 -9.47 3.27
CA ASP A 129 -4.59 -10.68 2.45
C ASP A 129 -3.90 -10.41 1.12
N LEU A 130 -4.35 -9.39 0.39
CA LEU A 130 -3.73 -9.00 -0.89
C LEU A 130 -2.27 -8.60 -0.73
N ASN A 131 -1.92 -7.87 0.33
CA ASN A 131 -0.54 -7.52 0.63
C ASN A 131 0.33 -8.77 0.80
N ALA A 132 -0.10 -9.73 1.62
CA ALA A 132 0.63 -10.97 1.86
C ALA A 132 0.81 -11.78 0.55
N ARG A 133 -0.22 -11.84 -0.30
CA ARG A 133 -0.16 -12.54 -1.59
C ARG A 133 0.81 -11.84 -2.58
N LEU A 134 0.75 -10.52 -2.69
CA LEU A 134 1.67 -9.75 -3.54
C LEU A 134 3.12 -9.87 -3.07
N GLU A 135 3.36 -9.83 -1.76
CA GLU A 135 4.69 -10.06 -1.20
C GLU A 135 5.22 -11.46 -1.52
N ALA A 136 4.37 -12.50 -1.37
CA ALA A 136 4.74 -13.87 -1.71
C ALA A 136 5.11 -14.01 -3.19
N LEU A 137 4.31 -13.43 -4.09
CA LEU A 137 4.59 -13.42 -5.52
C LEU A 137 5.85 -12.64 -5.88
N THR A 138 6.08 -11.50 -5.22
CA THR A 138 7.31 -10.70 -5.38
C THR A 138 8.53 -11.51 -4.98
N HIS A 139 8.48 -12.21 -3.84
CA HIS A 139 9.57 -13.08 -3.39
C HIS A 139 9.81 -14.26 -4.34
N GLN A 140 8.73 -14.89 -4.82
CA GLN A 140 8.86 -15.98 -5.80
C GLN A 140 9.55 -15.48 -7.08
N ARG A 141 9.13 -14.33 -7.62
CA ARG A 141 9.74 -13.73 -8.81
C ARG A 141 11.19 -13.32 -8.59
N ALA A 142 11.52 -12.77 -7.45
CA ALA A 142 12.90 -12.46 -7.08
C ALA A 142 13.77 -13.72 -7.13
N LYS A 143 13.29 -14.81 -6.53
CA LYS A 143 13.99 -16.10 -6.55
C LYS A 143 14.15 -16.68 -7.96
N GLU A 144 13.11 -16.61 -8.81
CA GLU A 144 13.16 -17.05 -10.21
C GLU A 144 14.20 -16.27 -11.02
N ARG A 145 14.49 -15.02 -10.64
CA ARG A 145 15.50 -14.14 -11.24
C ARG A 145 16.89 -14.29 -10.62
N GLY A 146 17.05 -15.16 -9.65
CA GLY A 146 18.31 -15.36 -8.94
C GLY A 146 18.66 -14.23 -7.96
N TRP A 147 17.67 -13.40 -7.59
CA TRP A 147 17.88 -12.32 -6.63
C TRP A 147 17.81 -12.87 -5.20
N ASP A 148 18.88 -12.72 -4.44
CA ASP A 148 18.84 -13.03 -3.02
C ASP A 148 18.10 -11.91 -2.26
N ARG A 149 17.25 -12.31 -1.33
CA ARG A 149 16.51 -11.39 -0.45
C ARG A 149 17.46 -10.46 0.33
N ASN A 150 18.65 -10.95 0.66
CA ASN A 150 19.67 -10.16 1.35
C ASN A 150 20.32 -9.12 0.43
N GLU A 151 20.33 -9.33 -0.89
CA GLU A 151 20.83 -8.39 -1.89
C GLU A 151 19.76 -7.36 -2.28
N LEU A 152 18.49 -7.76 -2.33
CA LEU A 152 17.34 -6.86 -2.57
C LEU A 152 17.03 -5.96 -1.38
N GLY A 153 17.36 -6.41 -0.20
CA GLY A 153 17.26 -5.62 1.02
C GLY A 153 18.41 -4.62 1.15
N GLY A 154 18.63 -3.78 0.13
CA GLY A 154 19.57 -2.64 0.21
C GLY A 154 19.31 -1.69 1.39
N LEU A 155 18.26 -1.97 2.16
CA LEU A 155 17.92 -1.43 3.48
C LEU A 155 18.22 -2.48 4.57
N SER A 156 19.34 -3.23 4.49
CA SER A 156 19.81 -3.97 5.66
C SER A 156 19.94 -2.98 6.83
N GLU A 157 19.73 -3.47 8.05
CA GLU A 157 19.85 -2.61 9.26
C GLU A 157 21.20 -1.87 9.28
N GLU A 158 22.22 -2.44 8.71
CA GLU A 158 23.55 -1.90 8.52
C GLU A 158 23.60 -0.74 7.51
N ASN A 159 22.88 -0.86 6.38
CA ASN A 159 22.77 0.20 5.37
C ASN A 159 21.90 1.37 5.88
N LEU A 160 20.82 1.10 6.64
CA LEU A 160 20.03 2.14 7.30
C LEU A 160 20.86 2.90 8.34
N ARG A 161 21.69 2.21 9.14
CA ARG A 161 22.59 2.86 10.09
C ARG A 161 23.65 3.70 9.39
N ARG A 162 24.17 3.25 8.25
CA ARG A 162 25.14 4.03 7.46
C ARG A 162 24.52 5.28 6.87
N ILE A 163 23.32 5.18 6.27
CA ILE A 163 22.58 6.33 5.72
C ILE A 163 22.25 7.35 6.82
N ALA A 164 21.82 6.87 7.99
CA ALA A 164 21.57 7.74 9.13
C ALA A 164 22.84 8.47 9.62
N ALA A 165 23.97 7.78 9.67
CA ALA A 165 25.24 8.36 10.08
C ALA A 165 25.82 9.36 9.05
N GLU A 166 25.59 9.14 7.75
CA GLU A 166 25.98 10.04 6.67
C GLU A 166 25.13 11.33 6.67
N GLY A 167 23.81 11.22 6.97
CA GLY A 167 22.90 12.37 7.07
C GLY A 167 23.21 13.31 8.25
N GLU A 168 23.77 12.80 9.35
CA GLU A 168 24.17 13.62 10.50
C GLU A 168 25.51 14.40 10.28
N SER A 169 26.30 14.02 9.28
CA SER A 169 27.57 14.68 8.95
C SER A 169 27.43 15.91 8.05
N ASP A 170 26.33 16.09 7.36
CA ASP A 170 26.10 17.23 6.45
C ASP A 170 25.43 18.45 7.13
N GLU A 171 25.10 18.35 8.44
CA GLU A 171 24.51 19.46 9.21
C GLU A 171 25.54 20.19 10.12
N GLN A 172 26.83 19.97 9.96
CA GLN A 172 27.92 20.69 10.65
C GLN A 172 28.70 21.58 9.68
#